data_aa080027e66163a31b671eac89568a50
#
_entry.id   aa080027e66163a31b671eac89568a50
#
_cell.length_a   1.000
_cell.length_b   1.000
_cell.length_c   1.000
_cell.angle_alpha   90.00
_cell.angle_beta   90.00
_cell.angle_gamma   90.00
#
_symmetry.space_group_name_H-M   'P 1'
#
loop_
_entity.id
_entity.type
_entity.pdbx_description
1 polymer ?
#
loop_
_entity_poly.entity_id
_entity_poly.type
_entity_poly.pdbx_seq_one_letter_code
_entity_poly.pdbx_strand_id
1 'polypeptide(L)' 'MKYEIPIWEKGGLTMEEAAAYSGIGKDKLYELTDREDCDFVLRVGSRRLIKRIPFDEFIDGALYI' A
#
# COMPACT_ATOMS: atom_id res chain seq x y z
N MET A 1 -16.66 9.76 17.15
CA MET A 1 -15.31 9.70 17.75
C MET A 1 -14.29 9.25 16.72
N LYS A 2 -13.16 9.90 16.71
CA LYS A 2 -12.13 9.63 15.73
C LYS A 2 -10.97 8.90 16.39
N TYR A 3 -10.63 7.74 15.87
CA TYR A 3 -9.50 6.97 16.36
C TYR A 3 -8.32 7.15 15.43
N GLU A 4 -7.17 7.47 16.00
CA GLU A 4 -5.94 7.51 15.24
C GLU A 4 -5.21 6.20 15.45
N ILE A 5 -5.05 5.46 14.36
CA ILE A 5 -4.35 4.19 14.37
C ILE A 5 -3.00 4.42 13.70
N PRO A 6 -1.90 4.07 14.36
CA PRO A 6 -0.58 4.20 13.72
C PRO A 6 -0.52 3.41 12.42
N ILE A 7 0.20 3.94 11.45
CA ILE A 7 0.28 3.34 10.13
C ILE A 7 0.69 1.87 10.19
N TRP A 8 1.63 1.53 11.07
CA TRP A 8 2.14 0.16 11.18
C TRP A 8 1.13 -0.82 11.78
N GLU A 9 0.03 -0.32 12.33
CA GLU A 9 -1.04 -1.16 12.88
C GLU A 9 -2.25 -1.24 11.95
N LYS A 10 -2.27 -0.46 10.88
CA LYS A 10 -3.40 -0.47 9.95
C LYS A 10 -3.34 -1.69 9.04
N GLY A 11 -4.50 -2.28 8.79
CA GLY A 11 -4.60 -3.35 7.79
C GLY A 11 -4.61 -2.80 6.37
N GLY A 12 -5.17 -1.60 6.18
CA GLY A 12 -5.20 -0.93 4.89
C GLY A 12 -4.59 0.46 4.98
N LEU A 13 -3.77 0.82 4.01
CA LEU A 13 -3.10 2.11 3.94
C LEU A 13 -3.61 2.88 2.73
N THR A 14 -3.74 4.21 2.86
CA THR A 14 -3.96 5.04 1.68
C THR A 14 -2.68 5.04 0.84
N MET A 15 -2.76 5.50 -0.40
CA MET A 15 -1.57 5.58 -1.26
C MET A 15 -0.52 6.49 -0.63
N GLU A 16 -0.95 7.58 0.00
CA GLU A 16 -0.04 8.51 0.67
C GLU A 16 0.63 7.87 1.89
N GLU A 17 -0.15 7.14 2.69
CA GLU A 17 0.38 6.44 3.85
C GLU A 17 1.37 5.36 3.43
N ALA A 18 1.04 4.62 2.37
CA ALA A 18 1.92 3.58 1.85
C ALA A 18 3.24 4.16 1.34
N ALA A 19 3.18 5.30 0.69
CA ALA A 19 4.39 5.99 0.21
C ALA A 19 5.28 6.40 1.38
N ALA A 20 4.69 6.99 2.41
CA ALA A 20 5.43 7.41 3.60
C ALA A 20 6.00 6.21 4.37
N TYR A 21 5.21 5.14 4.46
CA TYR A 21 5.59 3.93 5.19
C TYR A 21 6.75 3.20 4.50
N SER A 22 6.71 3.10 3.19
CA SER A 22 7.66 2.29 2.43
C SER A 22 8.84 3.08 1.85
N GLY A 23 8.69 4.39 1.71
CA GLY A 23 9.66 5.20 1.00
C GLY A 23 9.54 5.11 -0.52
N ILE A 24 8.56 4.38 -1.04
CA ILE A 24 8.31 4.28 -2.48
C ILE A 24 7.43 5.47 -2.89
N GLY A 25 7.78 6.14 -3.99
CA GLY A 25 7.01 7.27 -4.48
C GLY A 25 5.60 6.87 -4.89
N LYS A 26 4.65 7.81 -4.76
CA LYS A 26 3.24 7.55 -5.08
C LYS A 26 3.06 7.13 -6.54
N ASP A 27 3.78 7.75 -7.47
CA ASP A 27 3.68 7.41 -8.89
C ASP A 27 4.03 5.94 -9.13
N LYS A 28 5.06 5.46 -8.45
CA LYS A 28 5.46 4.06 -8.54
C LYS A 28 4.41 3.14 -7.94
N LEU A 29 3.81 3.56 -6.82
CA LEU A 29 2.74 2.79 -6.19
C LEU A 29 1.52 2.68 -7.09
N TYR A 30 1.14 3.78 -7.77
CA TYR A 30 0.04 3.73 -8.73
C TYR A 30 0.35 2.76 -9.88
N GLU A 31 1.58 2.80 -10.37
CA GLU A 31 2.02 1.89 -11.42
C GLU A 31 1.92 0.43 -10.97
N LEU A 32 2.40 0.14 -9.77
CA LEU A 32 2.37 -1.22 -9.22
C LEU A 32 0.95 -1.71 -9.00
N THR A 33 0.06 -0.85 -8.49
CA THR A 33 -1.32 -1.24 -8.20
C THR A 33 -2.21 -1.29 -9.42
N ASP A 34 -1.78 -0.74 -10.55
CA ASP A 34 -2.50 -0.87 -11.81
C ASP A 34 -2.34 -2.24 -12.44
N ARG A 35 -1.35 -3.02 -12.02
CA ARG A 35 -1.08 -4.34 -12.57
C ARG A 35 -2.14 -5.33 -12.12
N GLU A 36 -2.55 -6.21 -13.01
CA GLU A 36 -3.58 -7.21 -12.70
C GLU A 36 -3.09 -8.24 -11.68
N ASP A 37 -1.79 -8.48 -11.63
CA ASP A 37 -1.20 -9.44 -10.71
C ASP A 37 -0.85 -8.85 -9.36
N CYS A 38 -1.22 -7.61 -9.10
CA CYS A 38 -0.96 -6.96 -7.80
C CYS A 38 -1.89 -7.56 -6.74
N ASP A 39 -1.32 -8.21 -5.75
CA ASP A 39 -2.08 -8.87 -4.69
C ASP A 39 -2.18 -8.06 -3.39
N PHE A 40 -1.55 -6.90 -3.33
CA PHE A 40 -1.61 -6.05 -2.15
C PHE A 40 -2.51 -4.82 -2.30
N VAL A 41 -3.23 -4.70 -3.39
CA VAL A 41 -4.15 -3.59 -3.59
C VAL A 41 -5.58 -4.03 -3.29
N LEU A 42 -6.32 -3.18 -2.57
CA LEU A 42 -7.74 -3.37 -2.33
C LEU A 42 -8.48 -2.21 -2.99
N ARG A 43 -9.36 -2.51 -3.91
CA ARG A 43 -10.15 -1.48 -4.58
C ARG A 43 -11.48 -1.33 -3.86
N VAL A 44 -11.76 -0.12 -3.39
CA VAL A 44 -12.99 0.19 -2.66
C VAL A 44 -13.68 1.33 -3.41
N GLY A 45 -14.64 1.00 -4.25
CA GLY A 45 -15.25 1.98 -5.15
C GLY A 45 -14.19 2.54 -6.09
N SER A 46 -14.04 3.86 -6.10
CA SER A 46 -13.02 4.52 -6.93
C SER A 46 -11.69 4.68 -6.19
N ARG A 47 -11.61 4.21 -4.95
CA ARG A 47 -10.41 4.38 -4.12
C ARG A 47 -9.56 3.11 -4.14
N ARG A 48 -8.27 3.29 -3.89
CA ARG A 48 -7.32 2.19 -3.74
C ARG A 48 -6.74 2.26 -2.34
N LEU A 49 -6.68 1.11 -1.69
CA LEU A 49 -5.98 0.96 -0.42
C LEU A 49 -4.90 -0.09 -0.59
N ILE A 50 -3.84 0.03 0.16
CA ILE A 50 -2.76 -0.94 0.15
C ILE A 50 -2.94 -1.85 1.35
N LYS A 51 -3.02 -3.16 1.11
CA LYS A 51 -3.05 -4.14 2.18
C LYS A 51 -1.66 -4.23 2.78
N ARG A 52 -1.51 -3.83 4.04
CA ARG A 52 -0.19 -3.67 4.65
C ARG A 52 0.63 -4.95 4.68
N ILE A 53 0.03 -6.04 5.12
CA ILE A 53 0.77 -7.30 5.28
C ILE A 53 1.27 -7.86 3.95
N PRO A 54 0.43 -8.02 2.90
CA PRO A 54 0.94 -8.45 1.59
C PRO A 54 1.94 -7.45 1.00
N PHE A 55 1.76 -6.16 1.28
CA PHE A 55 2.69 -5.14 0.80
C PHE A 55 4.06 -5.30 1.46
N ASP A 56 4.08 -5.55 2.77
CA ASP A 56 5.33 -5.83 3.49
C ASP A 56 6.04 -7.03 2.89
N GLU A 57 5.31 -8.08 2.58
CA GLU A 57 5.88 -9.28 1.97
C GLU A 57 6.45 -8.99 0.59
N PHE A 58 5.77 -8.16 -0.19
CA PHE A 58 6.24 -7.75 -1.50
C PHE A 58 7.56 -6.98 -1.40
N ILE A 59 7.61 -6.01 -0.49
CA ILE A 59 8.81 -5.20 -0.29
C ILE A 59 9.97 -6.07 0.20
N ASP A 60 9.68 -6.97 1.13
CA ASP A 60 10.67 -7.82 1.75
C ASP A 60 11.34 -8.74 0.73
N GLY A 61 10.59 -9.20 -0.26
CA GLY A 61 11.11 -10.07 -1.30
C GLY A 61 11.72 -9.34 -2.49
N ALA A 62 11.57 -8.01 -2.56
CA ALA A 62 12.03 -7.25 -3.71
C ALA A 62 13.44 -6.72 -3.49
N LEU A 63 14.29 -6.87 -4.50
CA LEU A 63 15.63 -6.28 -4.50
C LEU A 63 15.59 -4.86 -5.05
N TYR A 64 14.70 -4.62 -6.00
CA TYR A 64 14.45 -3.30 -6.57
C TYR A 64 13.06 -3.31 -7.20
N ILE A 65 12.55 -2.14 -7.40
CA ILE A 65 11.21 -1.98 -7.95
C ILE A 65 11.24 -1.13 -9.21
#